data_ef304153b6016fc497bbed1ec9e90965
#
_entry.id   ef304153b6016fc497bbed1ec9e90965
#
_cell.length_a   1.000
_cell.length_b   1.000
_cell.length_c   1.000
_cell.angle_alpha   90.00
_cell.angle_beta   90.00
_cell.angle_gamma   90.00
#
_symmetry.space_group_name_H-M   'P 1'
#
loop_
_entity.id
_entity.type
_entity.pdbx_description
1 polymer ?
#
loop_
_entity_poly.entity_id
_entity_poly.type
_entity_poly.pdbx_seq_one_letter_code
_entity_poly.pdbx_strand_id
1 'polypeptide(L)'
;EIMPSLVGSEMCIRDRYKVNYSLSGASIPPDAKTFSVAYFPNNAPMVAPILSSTLTDALRDKFTRQTRLTQVDEGGDFAFEGEITGYTSTTASVSGSSETALLNRLTITVNVRFTNAVDESMSWKKTFSAFEDFDSSKLLNEIEGELIPQIVDKLVTDIFQASAANW
;
A
#
# COMPACT_ATOMS: atom_id res chain seq x y z
N GLU A 1 21.34 66.73 1.72
CA GLU A 1 20.23 65.92 2.21
C GLU A 1 20.11 64.69 1.43
N ILE A 2 20.95 63.81 1.71
CA ILE A 2 21.00 62.55 0.99
C ILE A 2 20.09 61.61 1.74
N MET A 3 19.04 61.28 1.07
CA MET A 3 18.34 60.09 1.41
C MET A 3 19.13 58.91 0.88
N PRO A 4 19.83 58.20 1.69
CA PRO A 4 20.19 56.88 1.29
C PRO A 4 18.86 56.20 1.05
N SER A 5 18.50 56.07 -0.16
CA SER A 5 17.58 55.04 -0.45
C SER A 5 18.27 53.78 0.00
N LEU A 6 18.00 53.44 1.19
CA LEU A 6 18.05 52.06 1.58
C LEU A 6 17.06 51.38 0.69
N VAL A 7 17.47 51.21 -0.50
CA VAL A 7 17.04 50.05 -1.22
C VAL A 7 17.45 48.96 -0.29
N GLY A 8 16.53 48.63 0.55
CA GLY A 8 16.67 47.47 1.32
C GLY A 8 17.14 46.43 0.36
N SER A 9 18.31 45.98 0.58
CA SER A 9 18.64 44.73 0.03
C SER A 9 17.47 43.86 0.37
N GLU A 10 16.53 43.84 -0.54
CA GLU A 10 15.58 42.78 -0.61
C GLU A 10 16.41 41.58 -0.91
N MET A 11 17.15 41.19 0.09
CA MET A 11 17.45 39.82 0.33
C MET A 11 16.11 39.16 0.53
N CYS A 12 15.38 39.04 -0.56
CA CYS A 12 14.37 38.03 -0.64
C CYS A 12 15.11 36.72 -0.56
N ILE A 13 15.48 36.36 0.64
CA ILE A 13 15.65 34.97 0.98
C ILE A 13 14.24 34.41 0.87
N ARG A 14 13.88 34.15 -0.38
CA ARG A 14 12.85 33.19 -0.65
C ARG A 14 13.45 31.84 -0.34
N ASP A 15 13.63 31.59 0.92
CA ASP A 15 13.50 30.25 1.41
C ASP A 15 12.06 29.85 1.09
N ARG A 16 11.89 29.42 -0.16
CA ARG A 16 10.74 28.61 -0.51
C ARG A 16 10.96 27.27 0.18
N TYR A 17 10.75 27.26 1.47
CA TYR A 17 10.31 26.07 2.13
C TYR A 17 8.95 25.73 1.49
N LYS A 18 8.99 24.95 0.43
CA LYS A 18 7.83 24.19 0.02
C LYS A 18 7.64 23.15 1.09
N VAL A 19 6.97 23.55 2.15
CA VAL A 19 6.35 22.59 3.05
C VAL A 19 5.21 21.98 2.24
N ASN A 20 5.51 20.91 1.55
CA ASN A 20 4.49 20.07 0.96
C ASN A 20 3.84 19.33 2.13
N TYR A 21 2.77 19.89 2.65
CA TYR A 21 1.86 19.13 3.49
C TYR A 21 1.22 18.06 2.60
N SER A 22 1.72 16.85 2.68
CA SER A 22 1.02 15.70 2.15
C SER A 22 -0.20 15.47 3.03
N LEU A 23 -1.37 15.79 2.51
CA LEU A 23 -2.65 15.52 3.17
C LEU A 23 -2.91 14.02 3.38
N SER A 24 -2.11 13.16 2.75
CA SER A 24 -2.21 11.71 2.84
C SER A 24 -1.29 11.08 3.90
N GLY A 25 -0.53 11.88 4.67
CA GLY A 25 0.42 11.35 5.66
C GLY A 25 1.63 10.64 5.05
N ALA A 26 1.79 10.64 3.73
CA ALA A 26 2.95 10.06 3.06
C ALA A 26 4.16 11.00 3.21
N SER A 27 5.20 10.50 3.85
CA SER A 27 6.50 11.17 3.96
C SER A 27 7.45 10.58 2.93
N ILE A 28 7.41 11.07 1.70
CA ILE A 28 8.26 10.58 0.61
C ILE A 28 9.44 11.54 0.41
N PRO A 29 10.70 11.04 0.33
CA PRO A 29 11.85 11.87 0.04
C PRO A 29 11.64 12.72 -1.22
N PRO A 30 12.07 13.98 -1.23
CA PRO A 30 11.89 14.87 -2.38
C PRO A 30 12.60 14.38 -3.64
N ASP A 31 13.61 13.52 -3.48
CA ASP A 31 14.39 12.95 -4.57
C ASP A 31 13.71 11.76 -5.26
N ALA A 32 12.78 11.08 -4.56
CA ALA A 32 11.96 10.03 -5.16
C ALA A 32 10.89 10.64 -6.07
N LYS A 33 10.86 10.23 -7.32
CA LYS A 33 9.96 10.75 -8.38
C LYS A 33 9.12 9.68 -9.04
N THR A 34 9.58 8.45 -9.02
CA THR A 34 8.98 7.33 -9.75
C THR A 34 8.73 6.14 -8.85
N PHE A 35 7.75 5.33 -9.21
CA PHE A 35 7.54 4.03 -8.58
C PHE A 35 7.18 2.97 -9.62
N SER A 36 7.55 1.74 -9.33
CA SER A 36 7.19 0.57 -10.12
C SER A 36 6.58 -0.52 -9.24
N VAL A 37 5.60 -1.21 -9.77
CA VAL A 37 4.95 -2.35 -9.12
C VAL A 37 5.00 -3.52 -10.09
N ALA A 38 5.82 -4.52 -9.76
CA ALA A 38 5.85 -5.77 -10.49
C ALA A 38 4.56 -6.57 -10.31
N TYR A 39 4.26 -7.45 -11.23
CA TYR A 39 3.13 -8.35 -11.10
C TYR A 39 3.35 -9.31 -9.93
N PHE A 40 2.34 -9.47 -9.08
CA PHE A 40 2.37 -10.37 -7.93
C PHE A 40 1.81 -11.75 -8.31
N PRO A 41 2.65 -12.74 -8.58
CA PRO A 41 2.19 -14.09 -8.87
C PRO A 41 1.49 -14.71 -7.66
N ASN A 42 0.48 -15.53 -7.93
CA ASN A 42 -0.20 -16.29 -6.90
C ASN A 42 0.44 -17.68 -6.76
N ASN A 43 1.22 -17.86 -5.71
CA ASN A 43 1.88 -19.11 -5.35
C ASN A 43 1.17 -19.81 -4.17
N ALA A 44 -0.02 -19.34 -3.80
CA ALA A 44 -0.81 -19.98 -2.75
C ALA A 44 -1.34 -21.36 -3.20
N PRO A 45 -1.56 -22.29 -2.26
CA PRO A 45 -2.10 -23.61 -2.57
C PRO A 45 -3.50 -23.59 -3.20
N MET A 46 -4.31 -22.61 -2.82
CA MET A 46 -5.59 -22.32 -3.46
C MET A 46 -5.44 -21.11 -4.37
N VAL A 47 -5.99 -21.17 -5.55
CA VAL A 47 -5.84 -20.12 -6.58
C VAL A 47 -7.16 -19.38 -6.77
N ALA A 48 -7.18 -18.10 -6.47
CA ALA A 48 -8.19 -17.16 -6.92
C ALA A 48 -7.62 -16.39 -8.13
N PRO A 49 -8.11 -16.62 -9.35
CA PRO A 49 -7.50 -16.06 -10.56
C PRO A 49 -7.46 -14.53 -10.59
N ILE A 50 -8.44 -13.88 -9.96
CA ILE A 50 -8.55 -12.42 -9.92
C ILE A 50 -7.64 -11.76 -8.88
N LEU A 51 -7.10 -12.53 -7.91
CA LEU A 51 -6.38 -11.96 -6.77
C LEU A 51 -5.09 -11.24 -7.18
N SER A 52 -4.31 -11.85 -8.06
CA SER A 52 -3.03 -11.27 -8.52
C SER A 52 -3.21 -9.93 -9.23
N SER A 53 -4.16 -9.83 -10.14
CA SER A 53 -4.47 -8.58 -10.84
C SER A 53 -5.06 -7.55 -9.89
N THR A 54 -6.03 -7.95 -9.06
CA THR A 54 -6.67 -7.04 -8.10
C THR A 54 -5.65 -6.43 -7.12
N LEU A 55 -4.73 -7.24 -6.58
CA LEU A 55 -3.69 -6.76 -5.68
C LEU A 55 -2.71 -5.82 -6.38
N THR A 56 -2.23 -6.21 -7.57
CA THR A 56 -1.27 -5.41 -8.33
C THR A 56 -1.87 -4.06 -8.73
N ASP A 57 -3.09 -4.05 -9.24
CA ASP A 57 -3.77 -2.84 -9.69
C ASP A 57 -4.14 -1.93 -8.50
N ALA A 58 -4.62 -2.51 -7.40
CA ALA A 58 -4.93 -1.75 -6.19
C ALA A 58 -3.68 -1.06 -5.60
N LEU A 59 -2.53 -1.74 -5.63
CA LEU A 59 -1.27 -1.15 -5.15
C LEU A 59 -0.82 0.01 -6.07
N ARG A 60 -0.89 -0.15 -7.38
CA ARG A 60 -0.61 0.91 -8.36
C ARG A 60 -1.52 2.11 -8.17
N ASP A 61 -2.80 1.88 -8.05
CA ASP A 61 -3.82 2.92 -7.83
C ASP A 61 -3.57 3.69 -6.52
N LYS A 62 -3.25 2.99 -5.44
CA LYS A 62 -2.98 3.60 -4.14
C LYS A 62 -1.81 4.59 -4.21
N PHE A 63 -0.68 4.16 -4.80
CA PHE A 63 0.49 5.02 -4.95
C PHE A 63 0.24 6.18 -5.92
N THR A 64 -0.45 5.94 -7.03
CA THR A 64 -0.81 7.00 -7.99
C THR A 64 -1.69 8.07 -7.37
N ARG A 65 -2.66 7.68 -6.54
CA ARG A 65 -3.62 8.63 -5.95
C ARG A 65 -3.11 9.34 -4.70
N GLN A 66 -2.28 8.67 -3.92
CA GLN A 66 -1.86 9.17 -2.60
C GLN A 66 -0.44 9.72 -2.57
N THR A 67 0.29 9.62 -3.67
CA THR A 67 1.65 10.14 -3.77
C THR A 67 1.81 11.03 -4.99
N ARG A 68 2.94 11.75 -5.03
CA ARG A 68 3.36 12.52 -6.20
C ARG A 68 4.23 11.72 -7.18
N LEU A 69 4.43 10.43 -6.89
CA LEU A 69 5.28 9.57 -7.69
C LEU A 69 4.61 9.25 -9.03
N THR A 70 5.41 9.20 -10.08
CA THR A 70 4.97 8.78 -11.40
C THR A 70 5.18 7.28 -11.56
N GLN A 71 4.16 6.57 -11.99
CA GLN A 71 4.26 5.15 -12.28
C GLN A 71 5.17 4.90 -13.49
N VAL A 72 6.07 3.93 -13.36
CA VAL A 72 6.89 3.38 -14.45
C VAL A 72 6.77 1.86 -14.42
N ASP A 73 7.06 1.22 -15.56
CA ASP A 73 6.92 -0.24 -15.66
C ASP A 73 7.97 -0.98 -14.83
N GLU A 74 9.22 -0.51 -14.90
CA GLU A 74 10.35 -1.09 -14.18
C GLU A 74 11.33 0.01 -13.75
N GLY A 75 12.14 -0.28 -12.73
CA GLY A 75 13.24 0.60 -12.31
C GLY A 75 12.80 1.90 -11.67
N GLY A 76 11.63 1.95 -11.04
CA GLY A 76 11.21 3.10 -10.24
C GLY A 76 12.10 3.32 -9.01
N ASP A 77 12.17 4.57 -8.54
CA ASP A 77 12.87 4.91 -7.28
C ASP A 77 12.30 4.11 -6.10
N PHE A 78 10.98 3.86 -6.13
CA PHE A 78 10.30 2.92 -5.26
C PHE A 78 9.88 1.72 -6.07
N ALA A 79 10.48 0.57 -5.83
CA ALA A 79 10.15 -0.67 -6.52
C ALA A 79 9.48 -1.66 -5.55
N PHE A 80 8.33 -2.17 -5.96
CA PHE A 80 7.57 -3.17 -5.24
C PHE A 80 7.55 -4.46 -6.03
N GLU A 81 8.03 -5.52 -5.40
CA GLU A 81 8.02 -6.87 -5.91
C GLU A 81 7.45 -7.81 -4.85
N GLY A 82 6.87 -8.90 -5.25
CA GLY A 82 6.40 -9.87 -4.28
C GLY A 82 5.59 -11.00 -4.87
N GLU A 83 5.01 -11.77 -3.99
CA GLU A 83 4.21 -12.95 -4.33
C GLU A 83 3.09 -13.14 -3.30
N ILE A 84 1.99 -13.72 -3.73
CA ILE A 84 0.91 -14.17 -2.86
C ILE A 84 1.27 -15.58 -2.40
N THR A 85 1.45 -15.76 -1.08
CA THR A 85 1.90 -17.02 -0.49
C THR A 85 0.81 -17.75 0.25
N GLY A 86 -0.26 -17.07 0.62
CA GLY A 86 -1.38 -17.66 1.35
C GLY A 86 -2.74 -17.18 0.86
N TYR A 87 -3.63 -18.14 0.64
CA TYR A 87 -5.05 -17.93 0.41
C TYR A 87 -5.77 -19.08 1.10
N THR A 88 -6.32 -18.84 2.30
CA THR A 88 -6.88 -19.88 3.14
C THR A 88 -8.22 -19.47 3.69
N SER A 89 -9.17 -20.40 3.67
CA SER A 89 -10.45 -20.24 4.33
C SER A 89 -10.53 -21.20 5.54
N THR A 90 -10.85 -20.65 6.69
CA THR A 90 -10.97 -21.41 7.94
C THR A 90 -12.27 -21.07 8.65
N THR A 91 -12.84 -22.03 9.39
CA THR A 91 -14.01 -21.75 10.21
C THR A 91 -13.60 -20.96 11.45
N ALA A 92 -14.21 -19.80 11.64
CA ALA A 92 -14.05 -18.96 12.82
C ALA A 92 -15.31 -19.04 13.67
N SER A 93 -15.20 -19.54 14.90
CA SER A 93 -16.30 -19.52 15.85
C SER A 93 -16.23 -18.26 16.70
N VAL A 94 -17.26 -17.42 16.64
CA VAL A 94 -17.39 -16.28 17.57
C VAL A 94 -18.18 -16.75 18.78
N SER A 95 -17.49 -16.91 19.91
CA SER A 95 -18.13 -17.19 21.20
C SER A 95 -18.63 -15.87 21.79
N GLY A 96 -19.90 -15.60 21.61
CA GLY A 96 -20.58 -14.47 22.25
C GLY A 96 -22.06 -14.80 22.43
N SER A 97 -22.47 -14.92 23.68
CA SER A 97 -23.85 -15.01 24.22
C SER A 97 -24.98 -15.30 23.21
N SER A 98 -25.47 -16.50 23.26
CA SER A 98 -26.78 -17.03 22.85
C SER A 98 -27.09 -17.31 21.38
N GLU A 99 -26.31 -16.94 20.41
CA GLU A 99 -26.38 -17.48 19.06
C GLU A 99 -24.96 -17.71 18.54
N THR A 100 -24.59 -18.97 18.32
CA THR A 100 -23.29 -19.32 17.71
C THR A 100 -23.41 -19.09 16.22
N ALA A 101 -23.13 -17.87 15.78
CA ALA A 101 -22.95 -17.60 14.35
C ALA A 101 -21.66 -18.28 13.90
N LEU A 102 -21.79 -19.32 13.09
CA LEU A 102 -20.64 -19.93 12.43
C LEU A 102 -20.19 -18.99 11.30
N LEU A 103 -19.04 -18.39 11.49
CA LEU A 103 -18.40 -17.57 10.47
C LEU A 103 -17.23 -18.35 9.87
N ASN A 104 -17.00 -18.14 8.60
CA ASN A 104 -15.77 -18.53 7.95
C ASN A 104 -14.87 -17.31 7.80
N ARG A 105 -13.56 -17.52 7.79
CA ARG A 105 -12.55 -16.47 7.64
C ARG A 105 -11.72 -16.74 6.42
N LEU A 106 -11.69 -15.79 5.48
CA LEU A 106 -10.75 -15.79 4.37
C LEU A 106 -9.53 -14.97 4.75
N THR A 107 -8.36 -15.59 4.72
CA THR A 107 -7.07 -14.93 4.98
C THR A 107 -6.22 -14.95 3.74
N ILE A 108 -5.67 -13.79 3.38
CA ILE A 108 -4.72 -13.62 2.28
C ILE A 108 -3.39 -13.18 2.87
N THR A 109 -2.31 -13.83 2.45
CA THR A 109 -0.94 -13.53 2.88
C THR A 109 -0.07 -13.25 1.67
N VAL A 110 0.70 -12.16 1.73
CA VAL A 110 1.59 -11.72 0.67
C VAL A 110 2.98 -11.44 1.21
N ASN A 111 4.01 -11.86 0.48
CA ASN A 111 5.37 -11.43 0.71
C ASN A 111 5.67 -10.26 -0.19
N VAL A 112 6.15 -9.16 0.38
CA VAL A 112 6.49 -7.95 -0.37
C VAL A 112 7.93 -7.59 -0.11
N ARG A 113 8.65 -7.31 -1.19
CA ARG A 113 9.96 -6.67 -1.18
C ARG A 113 9.78 -5.24 -1.69
N PHE A 114 10.16 -4.31 -0.87
CA PHE A 114 10.26 -2.90 -1.22
C PHE A 114 11.73 -2.53 -1.37
N THR A 115 12.08 -1.94 -2.49
CA THR A 115 13.41 -1.41 -2.76
C THR A 115 13.30 0.10 -2.95
N ASN A 116 14.09 0.85 -2.20
CA ASN A 116 14.20 2.28 -2.33
C ASN A 116 15.57 2.62 -2.95
N ALA A 117 15.58 3.08 -4.19
CA ALA A 117 16.80 3.43 -4.91
C ALA A 117 17.43 4.75 -4.43
N VAL A 118 16.65 5.61 -3.75
CA VAL A 118 17.13 6.88 -3.18
C VAL A 118 17.84 6.64 -1.85
N ASP A 119 17.30 5.73 -1.03
CA ASP A 119 17.89 5.33 0.25
C ASP A 119 17.73 3.82 0.46
N GLU A 120 18.78 3.08 0.14
CA GLU A 120 18.78 1.62 0.27
C GLU A 120 18.54 1.13 1.71
N SER A 121 18.88 1.94 2.72
CA SER A 121 18.67 1.57 4.12
C SER A 121 17.20 1.44 4.49
N MET A 122 16.33 2.05 3.70
CA MET A 122 14.88 2.02 3.86
C MET A 122 14.22 0.86 3.12
N SER A 123 15.00 0.08 2.38
CA SER A 123 14.50 -1.11 1.70
C SER A 123 14.19 -2.22 2.70
N TRP A 124 13.12 -2.96 2.44
CA TRP A 124 12.71 -4.04 3.33
C TRP A 124 12.04 -5.20 2.58
N LYS A 125 11.99 -6.34 3.24
CA LYS A 125 11.18 -7.48 2.84
C LYS A 125 10.29 -7.88 4.01
N LYS A 126 8.98 -7.83 3.81
CA LYS A 126 7.99 -8.11 4.86
C LYS A 126 6.85 -8.96 4.33
N THR A 127 6.26 -9.73 5.23
CA THR A 127 5.04 -10.48 4.99
C THR A 127 3.86 -9.71 5.58
N PHE A 128 2.82 -9.53 4.78
CA PHE A 128 1.55 -8.92 5.20
C PHE A 128 0.43 -9.95 5.12
N SER A 129 -0.49 -9.89 6.05
CA SER A 129 -1.64 -10.78 6.09
C SER A 129 -2.88 -10.00 6.52
N ALA A 130 -3.95 -10.15 5.78
CA ALA A 130 -5.24 -9.57 6.13
C ALA A 130 -6.36 -10.59 5.91
N PHE A 131 -7.48 -10.38 6.57
CA PHE A 131 -8.60 -11.28 6.51
C PHE A 131 -9.95 -10.54 6.52
N GLU A 132 -10.98 -11.25 6.08
CA GLU A 132 -12.38 -10.91 6.25
C GLU A 132 -13.17 -12.15 6.68
N ASP A 133 -14.14 -11.90 7.54
CA ASP A 133 -15.06 -12.91 8.02
C ASP A 133 -16.35 -12.88 7.17
N PHE A 134 -16.88 -14.04 6.87
CA PHE A 134 -18.10 -14.18 6.09
C PHE A 134 -18.99 -15.28 6.64
N ASP A 135 -20.27 -15.19 6.31
CA ASP A 135 -21.27 -16.16 6.76
C ASP A 135 -20.95 -17.57 6.24
N SER A 136 -20.93 -18.56 7.13
CA SER A 136 -20.62 -19.94 6.78
C SER A 136 -21.67 -20.61 5.89
N SER A 137 -22.86 -20.01 5.75
CA SER A 137 -23.90 -20.46 4.83
C SER A 137 -23.60 -20.12 3.37
N LYS A 138 -22.67 -19.20 3.12
CA LYS A 138 -22.27 -18.78 1.77
C LYS A 138 -21.07 -19.58 1.29
N LEU A 139 -21.08 -19.91 0.00
CA LEU A 139 -19.92 -20.53 -0.64
C LEU A 139 -18.87 -19.48 -0.97
N LEU A 140 -17.60 -19.80 -0.72
CA LEU A 140 -16.49 -18.88 -0.94
C LEU A 140 -16.45 -18.36 -2.38
N ASN A 141 -16.65 -19.21 -3.37
CA ASN A 141 -16.64 -18.86 -4.79
C ASN A 141 -17.74 -17.87 -5.20
N GLU A 142 -18.82 -17.77 -4.42
CA GLU A 142 -19.90 -16.81 -4.69
C GLU A 142 -19.56 -15.40 -4.17
N ILE A 143 -18.77 -15.33 -3.10
CA ILE A 143 -18.51 -14.08 -2.39
C ILE A 143 -17.05 -13.62 -2.50
N GLU A 144 -16.16 -14.43 -3.07
CA GLU A 144 -14.73 -14.04 -3.22
C GLU A 144 -14.57 -12.75 -4.02
N GLY A 145 -15.43 -12.49 -4.99
CA GLY A 145 -15.45 -11.23 -5.75
C GLY A 145 -15.73 -9.99 -4.91
N GLU A 146 -16.39 -10.14 -3.76
CA GLU A 146 -16.65 -9.06 -2.80
C GLU A 146 -15.59 -9.01 -1.69
N LEU A 147 -15.12 -10.17 -1.22
CA LEU A 147 -14.16 -10.26 -0.12
C LEU A 147 -12.75 -9.89 -0.54
N ILE A 148 -12.30 -10.34 -1.72
CA ILE A 148 -10.95 -10.09 -2.20
C ILE A 148 -10.63 -8.59 -2.24
N PRO A 149 -11.45 -7.70 -2.84
CA PRO A 149 -11.18 -6.28 -2.83
C PRO A 149 -11.08 -5.67 -1.43
N GLN A 150 -11.87 -6.13 -0.47
CA GLN A 150 -11.82 -5.64 0.90
C GLN A 150 -10.54 -6.04 1.62
N ILE A 151 -10.11 -7.29 1.46
CA ILE A 151 -8.85 -7.79 2.04
C ILE A 151 -7.65 -7.11 1.36
N VAL A 152 -7.70 -6.96 0.04
CA VAL A 152 -6.66 -6.28 -0.75
C VAL A 152 -6.51 -4.82 -0.33
N ASP A 153 -7.60 -4.10 -0.07
CA ASP A 153 -7.50 -2.70 0.39
C ASP A 153 -6.78 -2.59 1.75
N LYS A 154 -7.01 -3.53 2.66
CA LYS A 154 -6.28 -3.62 3.93
C LYS A 154 -4.79 -3.89 3.69
N LEU A 155 -4.45 -4.90 2.88
CA LEU A 155 -3.06 -5.24 2.54
C LEU A 155 -2.31 -4.07 1.89
N VAL A 156 -2.94 -3.43 0.92
CA VAL A 156 -2.37 -2.28 0.21
C VAL A 156 -2.18 -1.09 1.14
N THR A 157 -3.08 -0.88 2.09
CA THR A 157 -2.94 0.17 3.10
C THR A 157 -1.76 -0.10 4.02
N ASP A 158 -1.58 -1.34 4.48
CA ASP A 158 -0.46 -1.74 5.33
C ASP A 158 0.88 -1.62 4.59
N ILE A 159 0.94 -2.04 3.32
CA ILE A 159 2.12 -1.91 2.46
C ILE A 159 2.46 -0.43 2.25
N PHE A 160 1.45 0.40 1.98
CA PHE A 160 1.62 1.83 1.80
C PHE A 160 2.16 2.50 3.07
N GLN A 161 1.60 2.18 4.23
CA GLN A 161 2.08 2.71 5.51
C GLN A 161 3.51 2.28 5.81
N ALA A 162 3.86 1.03 5.51
CA ALA A 162 5.20 0.53 5.73
C ALA A 162 6.26 1.15 4.81
N SER A 163 5.88 1.64 3.63
CA SER A 163 6.80 2.15 2.61
C SER A 163 6.80 3.68 2.48
N ALA A 164 5.66 4.34 2.70
CA ALA A 164 5.50 5.76 2.43
C ALA A 164 5.14 6.62 3.65
N ALA A 165 4.70 6.00 4.76
CA ALA A 165 4.25 6.74 5.94
C ALA A 165 5.15 6.56 7.19
N ASN A 166 6.11 5.66 7.15
CA ASN A 166 6.97 5.30 8.30
C ASN A 166 8.41 5.85 8.11
N TRP A 167 8.53 7.15 7.96
CA TRP A 167 9.82 7.85 7.86
C TRP A 167 10.11 8.66 9.12
#